data_e527d2d60626b654baaaf756345eeb92
#
_entry.id   e527d2d60626b654baaaf756345eeb92
#
_cell.length_a   1.000
_cell.length_b   1.000
_cell.length_c   1.000
_cell.angle_alpha   90.00
_cell.angle_beta   90.00
_cell.angle_gamma   90.00
#
_symmetry.space_group_name_H-M   'P 1'
#
loop_
_entity.id
_entity.type
_entity.pdbx_description
1 polymer ?
#
loop_
_entity_poly.entity_id
_entity_poly.type
_entity_poly.pdbx_seq_one_letter_code
_entity_poly.pdbx_strand_id
1 'polypeptide(L)'
;LDVVLTNARDVKNITERKTAESDAEWLMLLHQYGLLKASFQPHNDAKRMRTLTRHRDTLSREASSIVLRMQKAMQQMNIKLTLVLSDITGKSGIRIIEAILAGERDPKRLADLADIQCKTPKEEIAKALEGNWEEDLMFVLRQNYDTFKHYCTQLGECDAELEKLMENYRAEVAKVEDTSYSPAKKRRDYKKTRHTVGFDVERKAYEMWGVNVFEIPGISHLTALE
;
A
#
# COMPACT_ATOMS: atom_id res chain seq x y z
N LEU A 1 -25.58 25.36 -12.63
CA LEU A 1 -24.32 26.10 -12.56
C LEU A 1 -23.25 25.25 -13.25
N ASP A 2 -22.70 25.77 -14.35
CA ASP A 2 -21.55 25.15 -15.00
C ASP A 2 -20.29 25.48 -14.19
N VAL A 3 -19.67 24.44 -13.61
CA VAL A 3 -18.46 24.57 -12.80
C VAL A 3 -17.27 24.11 -13.64
N VAL A 4 -16.32 25.01 -13.85
CA VAL A 4 -15.07 24.72 -14.56
C VAL A 4 -13.95 24.57 -13.55
N LEU A 5 -13.35 23.38 -13.47
CA LEU A 5 -12.12 23.17 -12.70
C LEU A 5 -10.94 23.57 -13.58
N THR A 6 -10.06 24.43 -13.06
CA THR A 6 -8.85 24.85 -13.77
C THR A 6 -7.62 24.63 -12.89
N ASN A 7 -6.44 24.46 -13.52
CA ASN A 7 -5.19 24.31 -12.81
C ASN A 7 -4.69 25.69 -12.35
N ALA A 8 -4.43 25.87 -11.05
CA ALA A 8 -3.89 27.11 -10.50
C ALA A 8 -2.57 27.56 -11.16
N ARG A 9 -1.78 26.63 -11.66
CA ARG A 9 -0.53 26.93 -12.39
C ARG A 9 -0.81 27.60 -13.73
N ASP A 10 -1.84 27.14 -14.44
CA ASP A 10 -2.23 27.73 -15.74
C ASP A 10 -2.77 29.14 -15.54
N VAL A 11 -3.54 29.37 -14.48
CA VAL A 11 -4.03 30.71 -14.10
C VAL A 11 -2.88 31.67 -13.76
N LYS A 12 -1.85 31.19 -13.05
CA LYS A 12 -0.67 32.00 -12.68
C LYS A 12 0.25 32.31 -13.88
N ASN A 13 0.25 31.46 -14.88
CA ASN A 13 1.07 31.65 -16.07
C ASN A 13 0.50 32.65 -17.08
N ILE A 14 -0.75 33.11 -16.89
CA ILE A 14 -1.33 34.17 -17.70
C ILE A 14 -0.69 35.48 -17.26
N THR A 15 0.24 35.98 -18.07
CA THR A 15 0.97 37.25 -17.84
C THR A 15 0.01 38.41 -18.06
N GLU A 16 0.07 39.42 -17.19
CA GLU A 16 -0.58 40.72 -17.18
C GLU A 16 -1.40 41.08 -15.93
N ARG A 17 -1.30 40.31 -14.86
CA ARG A 17 -1.82 40.75 -13.57
C ARG A 17 -0.95 41.88 -13.02
N LYS A 18 -1.29 43.13 -13.40
CA LYS A 18 -0.57 44.35 -12.97
C LYS A 18 -1.19 45.03 -11.73
N THR A 19 -2.35 44.56 -11.26
CA THR A 19 -3.11 45.21 -10.19
C THR A 19 -3.38 44.24 -9.05
N ALA A 20 -3.62 44.83 -7.84
CA ALA A 20 -4.01 44.09 -6.62
C ALA A 20 -5.51 43.70 -6.65
N GLU A 21 -6.04 43.29 -7.81
CA GLU A 21 -7.39 42.72 -7.90
C GLU A 21 -7.50 41.46 -7.07
N SER A 22 -8.68 41.21 -6.51
CA SER A 22 -8.92 39.98 -5.79
C SER A 22 -8.77 38.77 -6.72
N ASP A 23 -8.31 37.65 -6.18
CA ASP A 23 -8.17 36.42 -6.97
C ASP A 23 -9.50 35.99 -7.61
N ALA A 24 -10.63 36.33 -6.98
CA ALA A 24 -11.96 36.03 -7.48
C ALA A 24 -12.32 36.88 -8.70
N GLU A 25 -12.03 38.20 -8.70
CA GLU A 25 -12.26 39.10 -9.82
C GLU A 25 -11.39 38.71 -11.02
N TRP A 26 -10.13 38.36 -10.78
CA TRP A 26 -9.24 37.88 -11.81
C TRP A 26 -9.74 36.59 -12.45
N LEU A 27 -10.15 35.60 -11.66
CA LEU A 27 -10.74 34.37 -12.16
C LEU A 27 -12.02 34.59 -12.94
N MET A 28 -12.87 35.53 -12.50
CA MET A 28 -14.08 35.94 -13.21
C MET A 28 -13.75 36.50 -14.60
N LEU A 29 -12.80 37.41 -14.68
CA LEU A 29 -12.37 38.00 -15.96
C LEU A 29 -11.82 36.93 -16.92
N LEU A 30 -10.92 36.06 -16.40
CA LEU A 30 -10.38 34.97 -17.21
C LEU A 30 -11.46 34.01 -17.71
N HIS A 31 -12.47 33.77 -16.91
CA HIS A 31 -13.62 32.94 -17.29
C HIS A 31 -14.46 33.61 -18.38
N GLN A 32 -14.78 34.91 -18.23
CA GLN A 32 -15.52 35.69 -19.22
C GLN A 32 -14.82 35.72 -20.58
N TYR A 33 -13.50 35.85 -20.60
CA TYR A 33 -12.71 35.85 -21.84
C TYR A 33 -12.39 34.46 -22.39
N GLY A 34 -12.88 33.37 -21.73
CA GLY A 34 -12.62 32.00 -22.17
C GLY A 34 -11.15 31.57 -22.08
N LEU A 35 -10.36 32.24 -21.23
CA LEU A 35 -8.94 31.98 -21.03
C LEU A 35 -8.63 30.87 -20.03
N LEU A 36 -9.66 30.39 -19.31
CA LEU A 36 -9.51 29.28 -18.38
C LEU A 36 -9.59 27.95 -19.12
N LYS A 37 -8.48 27.23 -19.13
CA LYS A 37 -8.44 25.87 -19.65
C LYS A 37 -9.04 24.90 -18.63
N ALA A 38 -10.08 24.16 -19.04
CA ALA A 38 -10.67 23.13 -18.22
C ALA A 38 -9.67 21.99 -17.98
N SER A 39 -9.48 21.61 -16.71
CA SER A 39 -8.71 20.45 -16.33
C SER A 39 -9.52 19.17 -16.59
N PHE A 40 -8.82 18.12 -17.03
CA PHE A 40 -9.44 16.82 -17.21
C PHE A 40 -10.08 16.34 -15.90
N GLN A 41 -11.34 15.96 -15.96
CA GLN A 41 -12.08 15.34 -14.88
C GLN A 41 -12.24 13.86 -15.20
N PRO A 42 -11.59 12.96 -14.42
CA PRO A 42 -11.79 11.53 -14.63
C PRO A 42 -13.22 11.12 -14.29
N HIS A 43 -13.66 10.02 -14.88
CA HIS A 43 -14.96 9.40 -14.56
C HIS A 43 -15.08 9.13 -13.04
N ASN A 44 -16.32 9.07 -12.52
CA ASN A 44 -16.55 8.91 -11.09
C ASN A 44 -15.89 7.65 -10.53
N ASP A 45 -15.87 6.55 -11.25
CA ASP A 45 -15.26 5.30 -10.79
C ASP A 45 -13.74 5.40 -10.70
N ALA A 46 -13.10 6.11 -11.63
CA ALA A 46 -11.67 6.42 -11.53
C ALA A 46 -11.37 7.31 -10.31
N LYS A 47 -12.27 8.25 -9.96
CA LYS A 47 -12.14 9.05 -8.72
C LYS A 47 -12.26 8.17 -7.47
N ARG A 48 -13.21 7.23 -7.47
CA ARG A 48 -13.42 6.28 -6.35
C ARG A 48 -12.22 5.36 -6.20
N MET A 49 -11.73 4.76 -7.29
CA MET A 49 -10.52 3.92 -7.27
C MET A 49 -9.33 4.69 -6.72
N ARG A 50 -9.10 5.92 -7.20
CA ARG A 50 -8.02 6.78 -6.70
C ARG A 50 -8.15 7.07 -5.20
N THR A 51 -9.37 7.30 -4.71
CA THR A 51 -9.61 7.55 -3.28
C THR A 51 -9.24 6.33 -2.44
N LEU A 52 -9.68 5.14 -2.85
CA LEU A 52 -9.37 3.89 -2.15
C LEU A 52 -7.87 3.54 -2.23
N THR A 53 -7.24 3.72 -3.39
CA THR A 53 -5.81 3.46 -3.55
C THR A 53 -4.97 4.35 -2.66
N ARG A 54 -5.29 5.64 -2.55
CA ARG A 54 -4.60 6.58 -1.66
C ARG A 54 -4.83 6.24 -0.19
N HIS A 55 -6.04 5.84 0.17
CA HIS A 55 -6.32 5.37 1.53
C HIS A 55 -5.53 4.12 1.86
N ARG A 56 -5.51 3.14 0.96
CA ARG A 56 -4.70 1.92 1.07
C ARG A 56 -3.20 2.22 1.26
N ASP A 57 -2.67 3.16 0.49
CA ASP A 57 -1.26 3.58 0.61
C ASP A 57 -0.98 4.21 1.99
N THR A 58 -1.91 5.01 2.52
CA THR A 58 -1.82 5.55 3.87
C THR A 58 -1.78 4.44 4.92
N LEU A 59 -2.72 3.48 4.87
CA LEU A 59 -2.74 2.33 5.79
C LEU A 59 -1.45 1.50 5.70
N SER A 60 -0.91 1.30 4.50
CA SER A 60 0.34 0.56 4.28
C SER A 60 1.55 1.26 4.93
N ARG A 61 1.62 2.60 4.82
CA ARG A 61 2.67 3.40 5.48
C ARG A 61 2.55 3.37 7.00
N GLU A 62 1.34 3.47 7.52
CA GLU A 62 1.09 3.39 8.96
C GLU A 62 1.43 2.01 9.52
N ALA A 63 1.01 0.93 8.85
CA ALA A 63 1.40 -0.43 9.21
C ALA A 63 2.93 -0.60 9.24
N SER A 64 3.64 0.01 8.28
CA SER A 64 5.11 -0.01 8.25
C SER A 64 5.71 0.72 9.46
N SER A 65 5.13 1.84 9.86
CA SER A 65 5.55 2.58 11.06
C SER A 65 5.36 1.74 12.34
N ILE A 66 4.24 1.02 12.44
CA ILE A 66 3.98 0.10 13.57
C ILE A 66 5.01 -1.04 13.62
N VAL A 67 5.36 -1.61 12.46
CA VAL A 67 6.41 -2.65 12.41
C VAL A 67 7.74 -2.14 12.95
N LEU A 68 8.13 -0.90 12.64
CA LEU A 68 9.34 -0.30 13.21
C LEU A 68 9.25 -0.14 14.73
N ARG A 69 8.07 0.19 15.27
CA ARG A 69 7.86 0.25 16.73
C ARG A 69 7.96 -1.13 17.37
N MET A 70 7.42 -2.17 16.74
CA MET A 70 7.59 -3.56 17.20
C MET A 70 9.07 -3.95 17.22
N GLN A 71 9.81 -3.64 16.15
CA GLN A 71 11.25 -3.90 16.07
C GLN A 71 12.01 -3.18 17.19
N LYS A 72 11.67 -1.91 17.46
CA LYS A 72 12.28 -1.13 18.53
C LYS A 72 12.05 -1.77 19.90
N ALA A 73 10.82 -2.16 20.21
CA ALA A 73 10.49 -2.84 21.47
C ALA A 73 11.29 -4.15 21.64
N MET A 74 11.37 -4.97 20.59
CA MET A 74 12.17 -6.19 20.60
C MET A 74 13.67 -5.91 20.79
N GLN A 75 14.23 -4.91 20.10
CA GLN A 75 15.63 -4.52 20.22
C GLN A 75 15.96 -4.04 21.65
N GLN A 76 15.07 -3.30 22.28
CA GLN A 76 15.24 -2.87 23.67
C GLN A 76 15.28 -4.05 24.64
N MET A 77 14.57 -5.13 24.34
CA MET A 77 14.63 -6.42 25.05
C MET A 77 15.81 -7.29 24.59
N ASN A 78 16.77 -6.77 23.85
CA ASN A 78 17.90 -7.50 23.25
C ASN A 78 17.47 -8.63 22.27
N ILE A 79 16.24 -8.64 21.78
CA ILE A 79 15.75 -9.60 20.78
C ILE A 79 16.09 -9.07 19.38
N LYS A 80 17.04 -9.72 18.72
CA LYS A 80 17.62 -9.26 17.44
C LYS A 80 17.04 -9.98 16.23
N LEU A 81 15.71 -10.17 16.21
CA LEU A 81 15.00 -10.95 15.19
C LEU A 81 15.22 -10.39 13.77
N THR A 82 15.42 -9.07 13.64
CA THR A 82 15.71 -8.39 12.35
C THR A 82 17.06 -8.73 11.74
N LEU A 83 18.01 -9.25 12.52
CA LEU A 83 19.31 -9.68 12.00
C LEU A 83 19.26 -11.07 11.35
N VAL A 84 18.31 -11.88 11.77
CA VAL A 84 18.20 -13.29 11.34
C VAL A 84 17.02 -13.55 10.41
N LEU A 85 16.02 -12.68 10.40
CA LEU A 85 14.89 -12.74 9.49
C LEU A 85 14.85 -11.50 8.61
N SER A 86 14.72 -11.68 7.30
CA SER A 86 14.60 -10.58 6.34
C SER A 86 13.30 -9.78 6.49
N ASP A 87 12.26 -10.40 7.03
CA ASP A 87 10.97 -9.76 7.30
C ASP A 87 10.34 -10.38 8.56
N ILE A 88 10.21 -9.57 9.61
CA ILE A 88 9.57 -10.01 10.87
C ILE A 88 8.06 -10.14 10.74
N THR A 89 7.46 -9.60 9.69
CA THR A 89 6.03 -9.74 9.40
C THR A 89 5.71 -10.91 8.46
N GLY A 90 6.73 -11.64 8.03
CA GLY A 90 6.59 -12.91 7.32
C GLY A 90 6.13 -14.06 8.24
N LYS A 91 5.82 -15.21 7.64
CA LYS A 91 5.28 -16.38 8.39
C LYS A 91 6.10 -16.75 9.62
N SER A 92 7.43 -16.83 9.50
CA SER A 92 8.32 -17.17 10.62
C SER A 92 8.29 -16.10 11.70
N GLY A 93 8.41 -14.83 11.32
CA GLY A 93 8.45 -13.72 12.27
C GLY A 93 7.15 -13.58 13.05
N ILE A 94 5.99 -13.68 12.39
CA ILE A 94 4.68 -13.63 13.05
C ILE A 94 4.52 -14.78 14.05
N ARG A 95 4.84 -16.03 13.68
CA ARG A 95 4.76 -17.18 14.59
C ARG A 95 5.63 -16.99 15.84
N ILE A 96 6.86 -16.49 15.65
CA ILE A 96 7.78 -16.23 16.76
C ILE A 96 7.23 -15.12 17.66
N ILE A 97 6.76 -14.00 17.09
CA ILE A 97 6.19 -12.90 17.87
C ILE A 97 4.95 -13.35 18.63
N GLU A 98 4.06 -14.11 18.01
CA GLU A 98 2.87 -14.66 18.67
C GLU A 98 3.24 -15.58 19.83
N ALA A 99 4.22 -16.47 19.66
CA ALA A 99 4.71 -17.34 20.73
C ALA A 99 5.33 -16.55 21.89
N ILE A 100 6.12 -15.51 21.58
CA ILE A 100 6.66 -14.56 22.57
C ILE A 100 5.52 -13.91 23.36
N LEU A 101 4.50 -13.41 22.67
CA LEU A 101 3.33 -12.78 23.30
C LEU A 101 2.45 -13.77 24.08
N ALA A 102 2.49 -15.05 23.72
CA ALA A 102 1.85 -16.14 24.45
C ALA A 102 2.63 -16.60 25.70
N GLY A 103 3.86 -16.10 25.89
CA GLY A 103 4.66 -16.40 27.08
C GLY A 103 5.82 -17.37 26.85
N GLU A 104 6.07 -17.83 25.61
CA GLU A 104 7.26 -18.64 25.32
C GLU A 104 8.54 -17.80 25.46
N ARG A 105 9.55 -18.35 26.13
CA ARG A 105 10.81 -17.68 26.43
C ARG A 105 12.03 -18.53 26.06
N ASP A 106 11.82 -19.83 25.74
CA ASP A 106 12.92 -20.70 25.34
C ASP A 106 13.37 -20.33 23.90
N PRO A 107 14.61 -19.83 23.71
CA PRO A 107 15.11 -19.44 22.40
C PRO A 107 15.10 -20.58 21.38
N LYS A 108 15.31 -21.82 21.81
CA LYS A 108 15.31 -22.99 20.92
C LYS A 108 13.90 -23.29 20.40
N ARG A 109 12.90 -23.29 21.30
CA ARG A 109 11.50 -23.48 20.92
C ARG A 109 11.01 -22.38 20.00
N LEU A 110 11.40 -21.13 20.26
CA LEU A 110 11.09 -20.00 19.39
C LEU A 110 11.75 -20.14 18.01
N ALA A 111 13.01 -20.59 17.95
CA ALA A 111 13.71 -20.81 16.69
C ALA A 111 13.09 -21.97 15.87
N ASP A 112 12.51 -22.96 16.51
CA ASP A 112 11.81 -24.08 15.85
C ASP A 112 10.56 -23.64 15.08
N LEU A 113 9.98 -22.49 15.40
CA LEU A 113 8.85 -21.90 14.68
C LEU A 113 9.24 -21.28 13.32
N ALA A 114 10.54 -21.12 13.05
CA ALA A 114 11.01 -20.64 11.78
C ALA A 114 10.69 -21.65 10.66
N ASP A 115 10.26 -21.13 9.51
CA ASP A 115 9.94 -21.94 8.34
C ASP A 115 11.20 -22.65 7.82
N ILE A 116 11.03 -23.86 7.26
CA ILE A 116 12.13 -24.66 6.69
C ILE A 116 12.85 -23.93 5.52
N GLN A 117 12.15 -22.97 4.89
CA GLN A 117 12.73 -22.13 3.83
C GLN A 117 13.58 -20.98 4.38
N CYS A 118 13.65 -20.79 5.70
CA CYS A 118 14.52 -19.79 6.30
C CYS A 118 15.98 -20.15 6.04
N LYS A 119 16.73 -19.20 5.45
CA LYS A 119 18.14 -19.42 5.13
C LYS A 119 19.06 -19.41 6.34
N THR A 120 18.63 -18.77 7.42
CA THR A 120 19.40 -18.63 8.65
C THR A 120 19.29 -19.92 9.48
N PRO A 121 20.40 -20.49 9.95
CA PRO A 121 20.39 -21.67 10.82
C PRO A 121 19.58 -21.42 12.10
N LYS A 122 18.90 -22.45 12.60
CA LYS A 122 18.08 -22.35 13.83
C LYS A 122 18.90 -21.95 15.06
N GLU A 123 20.16 -22.35 15.13
CA GLU A 123 21.08 -21.99 16.21
C GLU A 123 21.37 -20.50 16.24
N GLU A 124 21.48 -19.85 15.07
CA GLU A 124 21.66 -18.40 14.96
C GLU A 124 20.36 -17.65 15.32
N ILE A 125 19.22 -18.19 14.92
CA ILE A 125 17.92 -17.63 15.28
C ILE A 125 17.73 -17.74 16.81
N ALA A 126 18.09 -18.86 17.43
CA ALA A 126 17.99 -19.02 18.86
C ALA A 126 18.87 -18.01 19.61
N LYS A 127 20.12 -17.81 19.19
CA LYS A 127 21.01 -16.78 19.77
C LYS A 127 20.44 -15.37 19.64
N ALA A 128 19.78 -15.05 18.53
CA ALA A 128 19.16 -13.74 18.32
C ALA A 128 17.90 -13.53 19.17
N LEU A 129 17.36 -14.60 19.76
CA LEU A 129 16.17 -14.58 20.62
C LEU A 129 16.51 -14.66 22.13
N GLU A 130 17.81 -14.63 22.48
CA GLU A 130 18.26 -14.50 23.86
C GLU A 130 18.07 -13.06 24.34
N GLY A 131 16.95 -12.80 25.01
CA GLY A 131 16.55 -11.45 25.43
C GLY A 131 16.26 -11.37 26.94
N ASN A 132 16.17 -10.12 27.42
CA ASN A 132 15.61 -9.78 28.71
C ASN A 132 14.13 -9.40 28.52
N TRP A 133 13.25 -10.08 29.23
CA TRP A 133 11.79 -9.99 29.02
C TRP A 133 11.18 -8.94 29.97
N GLU A 134 11.30 -7.65 29.64
CA GLU A 134 10.76 -6.54 30.42
C GLU A 134 9.23 -6.42 30.18
N GLU A 135 8.44 -6.39 31.25
CA GLU A 135 6.98 -6.45 31.17
C GLU A 135 6.36 -5.24 30.45
N ASP A 136 6.94 -4.05 30.64
CA ASP A 136 6.50 -2.82 29.97
C ASP A 136 6.79 -2.87 28.47
N LEU A 137 7.94 -3.38 28.06
CA LEU A 137 8.29 -3.55 26.64
C LEU A 137 7.47 -4.67 25.99
N MET A 138 7.15 -5.72 26.75
CA MET A 138 6.21 -6.77 26.29
C MET A 138 4.81 -6.23 26.11
N PHE A 139 4.35 -5.35 26.98
CA PHE A 139 3.08 -4.65 26.83
C PHE A 139 3.06 -3.76 25.57
N VAL A 140 4.12 -2.97 25.37
CA VAL A 140 4.29 -2.15 24.16
C VAL A 140 4.31 -3.00 22.90
N LEU A 141 5.03 -4.13 22.91
CA LEU A 141 5.08 -5.05 21.77
C LEU A 141 3.68 -5.61 21.44
N ARG A 142 2.93 -6.03 22.46
CA ARG A 142 1.56 -6.54 22.30
C ARG A 142 0.64 -5.52 21.64
N GLN A 143 0.61 -4.28 22.17
CA GLN A 143 -0.25 -3.24 21.62
C GLN A 143 0.11 -2.90 20.17
N ASN A 144 1.40 -2.81 19.85
CA ASN A 144 1.83 -2.57 18.47
C ASN A 144 1.48 -3.76 17.56
N TYR A 145 1.60 -5.01 18.05
CA TYR A 145 1.22 -6.18 17.29
C TYR A 145 -0.30 -6.23 16.99
N ASP A 146 -1.14 -5.90 17.97
CA ASP A 146 -2.58 -5.84 17.77
C ASP A 146 -2.98 -4.71 16.78
N THR A 147 -2.34 -3.56 16.89
CA THR A 147 -2.50 -2.47 15.92
C THR A 147 -2.05 -2.89 14.52
N PHE A 148 -0.93 -3.58 14.39
CA PHE A 148 -0.46 -4.13 13.12
C PHE A 148 -1.49 -5.08 12.48
N LYS A 149 -2.06 -6.01 13.27
CA LYS A 149 -3.12 -6.92 12.79
C LYS A 149 -4.36 -6.14 12.31
N HIS A 150 -4.74 -5.10 13.04
CA HIS A 150 -5.85 -4.25 12.64
C HIS A 150 -5.61 -3.59 11.27
N TYR A 151 -4.43 -3.02 11.05
CA TYR A 151 -4.06 -2.47 9.74
C TYR A 151 -4.05 -3.52 8.62
N CYS A 152 -3.58 -4.75 8.91
CA CYS A 152 -3.64 -5.84 7.94
C CYS A 152 -5.09 -6.17 7.53
N THR A 153 -6.02 -6.17 8.49
CA THR A 153 -7.45 -6.36 8.21
C THR A 153 -8.01 -5.23 7.35
N GLN A 154 -7.76 -3.98 7.71
CA GLN A 154 -8.20 -2.81 6.93
C GLN A 154 -7.63 -2.79 5.50
N LEU A 155 -6.36 -3.20 5.33
CA LEU A 155 -5.76 -3.35 4.00
C LEU A 155 -6.49 -4.41 3.17
N GLY A 156 -6.85 -5.54 3.78
CA GLY A 156 -7.64 -6.58 3.11
C GLY A 156 -9.03 -6.11 2.71
N GLU A 157 -9.71 -5.35 3.56
CA GLU A 157 -11.02 -4.73 3.27
C GLU A 157 -10.91 -3.72 2.12
N CYS A 158 -9.85 -2.91 2.11
CA CYS A 158 -9.56 -1.96 1.04
C CYS A 158 -9.31 -2.67 -0.30
N ASP A 159 -8.55 -3.77 -0.28
CA ASP A 159 -8.26 -4.58 -1.47
C ASP A 159 -9.54 -5.20 -2.02
N ALA A 160 -10.42 -5.72 -1.16
CA ALA A 160 -11.70 -6.29 -1.56
C ALA A 160 -12.64 -5.24 -2.20
N GLU A 161 -12.69 -4.03 -1.65
CA GLU A 161 -13.52 -2.96 -2.21
C GLU A 161 -12.96 -2.43 -3.54
N LEU A 162 -11.62 -2.36 -3.69
CA LEU A 162 -10.98 -2.05 -4.97
C LEU A 162 -11.29 -3.10 -6.03
N GLU A 163 -11.17 -4.38 -5.68
CA GLU A 163 -11.48 -5.48 -6.60
C GLU A 163 -12.91 -5.42 -7.09
N LYS A 164 -13.86 -5.22 -6.18
CA LYS A 164 -15.30 -5.06 -6.49
C LYS A 164 -15.58 -3.86 -7.39
N LEU A 165 -14.90 -2.73 -7.17
CA LEU A 165 -15.00 -1.54 -8.01
C LEU A 165 -14.55 -1.83 -9.43
N MET A 166 -13.42 -2.53 -9.60
CA MET A 166 -12.90 -2.91 -10.91
C MET A 166 -13.85 -3.88 -11.64
N GLU A 167 -14.48 -4.81 -10.92
CA GLU A 167 -15.49 -5.71 -11.49
C GLU A 167 -16.74 -4.97 -11.99
N ASN A 168 -17.24 -4.03 -11.19
CA ASN A 168 -18.41 -3.23 -11.56
C ASN A 168 -18.11 -2.34 -12.78
N TYR A 169 -16.94 -1.71 -12.84
CA TYR A 169 -16.52 -0.90 -13.98
C TYR A 169 -16.47 -1.74 -15.27
N ARG A 170 -15.96 -2.96 -15.20
CA ARG A 170 -15.96 -3.90 -16.32
C ARG A 170 -17.38 -4.19 -16.81
N ALA A 171 -18.32 -4.43 -15.90
CA ALA A 171 -19.71 -4.74 -16.26
C ALA A 171 -20.38 -3.59 -17.04
N GLU A 172 -20.00 -2.35 -16.78
CA GLU A 172 -20.54 -1.16 -17.46
C GLU A 172 -19.85 -0.84 -18.78
N VAL A 173 -18.53 -1.07 -18.89
CA VAL A 173 -17.73 -0.63 -20.04
C VAL A 173 -17.45 -1.77 -21.03
N ALA A 174 -17.41 -3.01 -20.58
CA ALA A 174 -16.89 -4.10 -21.38
C ALA A 174 -17.93 -4.95 -22.08
N LYS A 175 -17.97 -4.79 -23.38
CA LYS A 175 -18.09 -5.90 -24.33
C LYS A 175 -16.73 -6.13 -25.02
N VAL A 176 -15.65 -6.21 -24.28
CA VAL A 176 -14.39 -6.74 -24.81
C VAL A 176 -14.48 -8.24 -24.64
N GLU A 177 -15.00 -8.92 -25.68
CA GLU A 177 -14.84 -10.35 -25.86
C GLU A 177 -13.35 -10.58 -26.10
N ASP A 178 -12.58 -10.84 -25.03
CA ASP A 178 -11.20 -11.19 -25.21
C ASP A 178 -10.78 -12.46 -24.51
N THR A 179 -10.27 -13.33 -25.35
CA THR A 179 -9.72 -14.62 -25.04
C THR A 179 -8.18 -14.64 -25.05
N SER A 180 -7.51 -13.51 -25.33
CA SER A 180 -6.08 -13.46 -25.61
C SER A 180 -5.25 -12.86 -24.47
N TYR A 181 -5.77 -12.77 -23.23
CA TYR A 181 -4.96 -12.32 -22.11
C TYR A 181 -3.66 -13.15 -21.99
N SER A 182 -2.55 -12.48 -22.15
CA SER A 182 -1.23 -13.03 -21.85
C SER A 182 -0.59 -12.18 -20.76
N PRO A 183 -0.21 -12.76 -19.63
CA PRO A 183 0.47 -12.00 -18.59
C PRO A 183 1.75 -11.39 -19.13
N ALA A 184 2.10 -10.18 -18.69
CA ALA A 184 3.34 -9.54 -19.06
C ALA A 184 4.52 -10.48 -18.79
N LYS A 185 5.47 -10.56 -19.73
CA LYS A 185 6.65 -11.44 -19.63
C LYS A 185 7.25 -11.31 -18.23
N LYS A 186 7.34 -12.44 -17.51
CA LYS A 186 7.73 -12.56 -16.10
C LYS A 186 8.77 -11.52 -15.71
N ARG A 187 8.31 -10.43 -15.13
CA ARG A 187 9.14 -9.65 -14.22
C ARG A 187 9.39 -10.55 -13.01
N ARG A 188 10.62 -10.52 -12.48
CA ARG A 188 11.04 -11.33 -11.32
C ARG A 188 9.90 -11.45 -10.34
N ASP A 189 9.57 -12.67 -9.91
CA ASP A 189 8.53 -12.95 -8.91
C ASP A 189 8.72 -12.00 -7.72
N TYR A 190 7.95 -10.95 -7.66
CA TYR A 190 7.93 -10.09 -6.48
C TYR A 190 7.38 -10.94 -5.34
N LYS A 191 8.19 -11.16 -4.32
CA LYS A 191 7.71 -11.78 -3.09
C LYS A 191 6.47 -11.03 -2.64
N LYS A 192 5.36 -11.73 -2.42
CA LYS A 192 4.17 -11.14 -1.81
C LYS A 192 4.58 -10.54 -0.47
N THR A 193 4.54 -9.22 -0.38
CA THR A 193 4.80 -8.45 0.83
C THR A 193 3.47 -7.84 1.28
N ARG A 194 3.43 -7.27 2.47
CA ARG A 194 2.26 -6.51 2.97
C ARG A 194 1.85 -5.35 2.05
N HIS A 195 2.76 -4.86 1.20
CA HIS A 195 2.48 -3.81 0.22
C HIS A 195 1.84 -4.33 -1.06
N THR A 196 1.91 -5.65 -1.28
CA THR A 196 1.30 -6.28 -2.46
C THR A 196 -0.21 -6.28 -2.31
N VAL A 197 -0.91 -5.87 -3.35
CA VAL A 197 -2.38 -5.91 -3.41
C VAL A 197 -2.86 -7.37 -3.33
N GLY A 198 -3.97 -7.61 -2.65
CA GLY A 198 -4.48 -8.96 -2.34
C GLY A 198 -5.06 -9.72 -3.54
N PHE A 199 -5.29 -9.04 -4.68
CA PHE A 199 -5.88 -9.62 -5.89
C PHE A 199 -4.98 -9.44 -7.11
N ASP A 200 -5.33 -10.08 -8.23
CA ASP A 200 -4.61 -9.99 -9.51
C ASP A 200 -4.97 -8.69 -10.25
N VAL A 201 -4.22 -7.62 -9.94
CA VAL A 201 -4.43 -6.29 -10.55
C VAL A 201 -4.14 -6.32 -12.04
N GLU A 202 -3.14 -7.10 -12.50
CA GLU A 202 -2.77 -7.17 -13.92
C GLU A 202 -3.93 -7.72 -14.76
N ARG A 203 -4.49 -8.83 -14.34
CA ARG A 203 -5.64 -9.43 -15.01
C ARG A 203 -6.84 -8.51 -14.98
N LYS A 204 -7.19 -7.92 -13.84
CA LYS A 204 -8.33 -7.01 -13.70
C LYS A 204 -8.17 -5.75 -14.55
N ALA A 205 -6.97 -5.17 -14.60
CA ALA A 205 -6.67 -4.02 -15.44
C ALA A 205 -6.80 -4.36 -16.93
N TYR A 206 -6.30 -5.54 -17.36
CA TYR A 206 -6.49 -6.00 -18.72
C TYR A 206 -7.97 -6.18 -19.06
N GLU A 207 -8.75 -6.79 -18.18
CA GLU A 207 -10.19 -6.95 -18.35
C GLU A 207 -10.94 -5.59 -18.47
N MET A 208 -10.41 -4.52 -17.84
CA MET A 208 -11.00 -3.17 -17.90
C MET A 208 -10.64 -2.42 -19.18
N TRP A 209 -9.39 -2.51 -19.62
CA TRP A 209 -8.85 -1.64 -20.66
C TRP A 209 -8.60 -2.35 -22.00
N GLY A 210 -8.66 -3.67 -22.03
CA GLY A 210 -8.38 -4.49 -23.22
C GLY A 210 -6.89 -4.47 -23.65
N VAL A 211 -6.02 -3.85 -22.86
CA VAL A 211 -4.58 -3.76 -23.13
C VAL A 211 -3.78 -4.05 -21.86
N ASN A 212 -2.61 -4.68 -22.03
CA ASN A 212 -1.73 -4.94 -20.90
C ASN A 212 -0.84 -3.74 -20.62
N VAL A 213 -1.31 -2.84 -19.73
CA VAL A 213 -0.58 -1.63 -19.34
C VAL A 213 0.74 -1.92 -18.61
N PHE A 214 0.91 -3.14 -18.08
CA PHE A 214 2.13 -3.54 -17.36
C PHE A 214 3.30 -3.85 -18.29
N GLU A 215 3.09 -3.91 -19.61
CA GLU A 215 4.15 -3.94 -20.59
C GLU A 215 4.86 -2.58 -20.72
N ILE A 216 4.21 -1.51 -20.28
CA ILE A 216 4.79 -0.16 -20.27
C ILE A 216 5.82 -0.07 -19.13
N PRO A 217 7.09 0.27 -19.43
CA PRO A 217 8.11 0.45 -18.40
C PRO A 217 7.71 1.51 -17.37
N GLY A 218 7.82 1.17 -16.08
CA GLY A 218 7.51 2.08 -14.98
C GLY A 218 6.09 1.95 -14.41
N ILE A 219 5.16 1.27 -15.08
CA ILE A 219 3.84 0.99 -14.51
C ILE A 219 3.95 -0.22 -13.58
N SER A 220 3.69 0.01 -12.30
CA SER A 220 3.54 -1.01 -11.25
C SER A 220 2.06 -1.27 -10.94
N HIS A 221 1.76 -2.33 -10.18
CA HIS A 221 0.40 -2.61 -9.74
C HIS A 221 -0.24 -1.42 -8.99
N LEU A 222 0.51 -0.71 -8.16
CA LEU A 222 0.02 0.47 -7.46
C LEU A 222 -0.19 1.66 -8.41
N THR A 223 0.75 1.88 -9.34
CA THR A 223 0.64 2.97 -10.34
C THR A 223 -0.56 2.79 -11.27
N ALA A 224 -0.93 1.54 -11.57
CA ALA A 224 -2.08 1.24 -12.44
C ALA A 224 -3.42 1.49 -11.72
N LEU A 225 -3.44 1.52 -10.39
CA LEU A 225 -4.64 1.79 -9.59
C LEU A 225 -4.84 3.29 -9.32
N GLU A 226 -3.83 4.14 -9.52
CA GLU A 226 -3.90 5.62 -9.36
C GLU A 226 -4.43 6.33 -10.61
#